data_1b4c08223631bb17073653a989e5aff8
#
_entry.id   1b4c08223631bb17073653a989e5aff8
#
_cell.length_a   1.000
_cell.length_b   1.000
_cell.length_c   1.000
_cell.angle_alpha   90.00
_cell.angle_beta   90.00
_cell.angle_gamma   90.00
#
_symmetry.space_group_name_H-M   'P 1'
#
loop_
_entity.id
_entity.type
_entity.pdbx_description
1 polymer ?
#
loop_
_entity_poly.entity_id
_entity_poly.type
_entity_poly.pdbx_seq_one_letter_code
_entity_poly.pdbx_strand_id
1 'polypeptide(L)'
;MIQRPITSYHSGWRKAKDRIFFWLVCLFSALTAVPLVVIIWEVVRKGYKQINLNFFTETAPSTLEAMLAKINGEIIPGGIANGITGTLLMVVLASVIAIPTGIMGGIYLSEKPKTLFSHVIRFLTDLLQGTPSIVIGIIAYAWVVVPLSSYSALAGSVALAIIMLPLIIRSTEETLKLLPPSLKEAGVALGASYTSVILKL
;
A
#
# COMPACT_ATOMS: atom_id res chain seq x y z
N MET A 1 -12.33 -24.30 49.76
CA MET A 1 -12.51 -24.08 48.32
C MET A 1 -12.35 -25.39 47.59
N ILE A 2 -13.44 -25.98 47.15
CA ILE A 2 -13.45 -27.30 46.46
C ILE A 2 -13.22 -27.03 44.98
N GLN A 3 -12.01 -27.31 44.50
CA GLN A 3 -11.73 -27.36 43.06
C GLN A 3 -12.46 -28.56 42.46
N ARG A 4 -13.51 -28.30 41.72
CA ARG A 4 -14.15 -29.37 40.93
C ARG A 4 -13.20 -29.71 39.77
N PRO A 5 -12.80 -30.97 39.57
CA PRO A 5 -12.03 -31.37 38.42
C PRO A 5 -12.85 -31.12 37.16
N ILE A 6 -12.27 -30.40 36.20
CA ILE A 6 -12.85 -30.24 34.88
C ILE A 6 -12.77 -31.59 34.18
N THR A 7 -13.85 -32.36 34.26
CA THR A 7 -13.96 -33.64 33.59
C THR A 7 -13.98 -33.43 32.09
N SER A 8 -12.91 -33.81 31.43
CA SER A 8 -12.74 -33.82 29.99
C SER A 8 -13.57 -34.93 29.32
N TYR A 9 -14.88 -34.86 29.46
CA TYR A 9 -15.79 -35.77 28.76
C TYR A 9 -15.97 -35.23 27.32
N HIS A 10 -15.65 -36.02 26.30
CA HIS A 10 -15.68 -35.81 24.84
C HIS A 10 -14.41 -35.25 24.15
N SER A 11 -13.24 -35.59 24.62
CA SER A 11 -11.99 -35.14 24.01
C SER A 11 -11.74 -35.71 22.59
N GLY A 12 -12.17 -36.96 22.30
CA GLY A 12 -11.87 -37.62 21.02
C GLY A 12 -12.62 -37.02 19.82
N TRP A 13 -13.93 -36.85 19.94
CA TRP A 13 -14.79 -36.32 18.89
C TRP A 13 -14.49 -34.82 18.57
N ARG A 14 -14.20 -34.03 19.59
CA ARG A 14 -13.77 -32.63 19.42
C ARG A 14 -12.44 -32.53 18.67
N LYS A 15 -11.45 -33.34 19.08
CA LYS A 15 -10.16 -33.41 18.40
C LYS A 15 -10.26 -33.88 16.96
N ALA A 16 -11.16 -34.80 16.65
CA ALA A 16 -11.40 -35.24 15.29
C ALA A 16 -12.02 -34.12 14.44
N LYS A 17 -13.03 -33.42 14.95
CA LYS A 17 -13.64 -32.26 14.29
C LYS A 17 -12.63 -31.15 14.05
N ASP A 18 -11.82 -30.81 15.06
CA ASP A 18 -10.78 -29.76 14.91
C ASP A 18 -9.75 -30.15 13.84
N ARG A 19 -9.36 -31.43 13.80
CA ARG A 19 -8.41 -31.93 12.80
C ARG A 19 -9.02 -31.86 11.37
N ILE A 20 -10.28 -32.30 11.23
CA ILE A 20 -10.99 -32.22 9.94
C ILE A 20 -11.12 -30.75 9.50
N PHE A 21 -11.53 -29.88 10.41
CA PHE A 21 -11.66 -28.46 10.13
C PHE A 21 -10.31 -27.83 9.73
N PHE A 22 -9.25 -28.16 10.47
CA PHE A 22 -7.90 -27.71 10.13
C PHE A 22 -7.48 -28.13 8.70
N TRP A 23 -7.69 -29.40 8.36
CA TRP A 23 -7.35 -29.87 7.01
C TRP A 23 -8.23 -29.27 5.93
N LEU A 24 -9.50 -29.00 6.21
CA LEU A 24 -10.37 -28.27 5.29
C LEU A 24 -9.87 -26.83 5.06
N VAL A 25 -9.50 -26.11 6.12
CA VAL A 25 -8.93 -24.77 6.02
C VAL A 25 -7.62 -24.79 5.23
N CYS A 26 -6.73 -25.75 5.52
CA CYS A 26 -5.49 -25.90 4.76
C CYS A 26 -5.75 -26.20 3.27
N LEU A 27 -6.71 -27.09 2.99
CA LEU A 27 -7.09 -27.43 1.62
C LEU A 27 -7.62 -26.21 0.86
N PHE A 28 -8.56 -25.46 1.44
CA PHE A 28 -9.11 -24.26 0.80
C PHE A 28 -8.05 -23.16 0.66
N SER A 29 -7.19 -23.00 1.67
CA SER A 29 -6.06 -22.05 1.56
C SER A 29 -5.10 -22.44 0.45
N ALA A 30 -4.76 -23.72 0.32
CA ALA A 30 -3.94 -24.20 -0.79
C ALA A 30 -4.63 -23.99 -2.14
N LEU A 31 -5.93 -24.29 -2.22
CA LEU A 31 -6.72 -24.14 -3.44
C LEU A 31 -6.77 -22.66 -3.91
N THR A 32 -6.87 -21.69 -2.99
CA THR A 32 -6.82 -20.27 -3.31
C THR A 32 -5.43 -19.82 -3.76
N ALA A 33 -4.36 -20.47 -3.30
CA ALA A 33 -3.00 -20.16 -3.71
C ALA A 33 -2.64 -20.72 -5.12
N VAL A 34 -3.29 -21.82 -5.54
CA VAL A 34 -3.00 -22.49 -6.83
C VAL A 34 -3.07 -21.54 -8.02
N PRO A 35 -4.15 -20.75 -8.25
CA PRO A 35 -4.21 -19.83 -9.39
C PRO A 35 -3.05 -18.84 -9.41
N LEU A 36 -2.68 -18.30 -8.25
CA LEU A 36 -1.56 -17.37 -8.13
C LEU A 36 -0.24 -18.04 -8.53
N VAL A 37 0.03 -19.24 -8.02
CA VAL A 37 1.24 -20.01 -8.35
C VAL A 37 1.29 -20.32 -9.83
N VAL A 38 0.17 -20.74 -10.41
CA VAL A 38 0.07 -21.06 -11.86
C VAL A 38 0.36 -19.81 -12.72
N ILE A 39 -0.21 -18.66 -12.35
CA ILE A 39 0.02 -17.40 -13.08
C ILE A 39 1.51 -17.01 -12.98
N ILE A 40 2.09 -17.02 -11.77
CA ILE A 40 3.50 -16.69 -11.57
C ILE A 40 4.38 -17.65 -12.39
N TRP A 41 4.11 -18.95 -12.32
CA TRP A 41 4.85 -19.96 -13.08
C TRP A 41 4.81 -19.70 -14.59
N GLU A 42 3.61 -19.40 -15.12
CA GLU A 42 3.43 -19.14 -16.56
C GLU A 42 4.16 -17.85 -16.98
N VAL A 43 4.09 -16.79 -16.17
CA VAL A 43 4.81 -15.53 -16.43
C VAL A 43 6.33 -15.76 -16.41
N VAL A 44 6.85 -16.45 -15.40
CA VAL A 44 8.27 -16.76 -15.31
C VAL A 44 8.71 -17.65 -16.48
N ARG A 45 7.97 -18.72 -16.76
CA ARG A 45 8.29 -19.66 -17.84
C ARG A 45 8.37 -18.98 -19.22
N LYS A 46 7.48 -18.02 -19.49
CA LYS A 46 7.44 -17.30 -20.78
C LYS A 46 8.43 -16.13 -20.80
N GLY A 47 8.65 -15.48 -19.65
CA GLY A 47 9.43 -14.24 -19.56
C GLY A 47 10.90 -14.39 -19.26
N TYR A 48 11.37 -15.53 -18.69
CA TYR A 48 12.75 -15.62 -18.18
C TYR A 48 13.83 -15.41 -19.27
N LYS A 49 13.54 -15.77 -20.51
CA LYS A 49 14.46 -15.58 -21.65
C LYS A 49 14.61 -14.10 -22.07
N GLN A 50 13.64 -13.27 -21.68
CA GLN A 50 13.62 -11.83 -21.99
C GLN A 50 14.41 -11.02 -20.95
N ILE A 51 14.72 -11.61 -19.79
CA ILE A 51 15.38 -10.92 -18.68
C ILE A 51 16.88 -10.88 -18.98
N ASN A 52 17.34 -9.74 -19.48
CA ASN A 52 18.75 -9.40 -19.71
C ASN A 52 19.01 -7.97 -19.23
N LEU A 53 20.25 -7.50 -19.32
CA LEU A 53 20.60 -6.13 -18.88
C LEU A 53 19.85 -5.08 -19.70
N ASN A 54 19.70 -5.28 -20.99
CA ASN A 54 19.00 -4.38 -21.90
C ASN A 54 17.52 -4.24 -21.53
N PHE A 55 16.91 -5.30 -20.99
CA PHE A 55 15.51 -5.26 -20.50
C PHE A 55 15.28 -4.17 -19.43
N PHE A 56 16.27 -3.87 -18.62
CA PHE A 56 16.16 -2.82 -17.58
C PHE A 56 16.59 -1.44 -18.06
N THR A 57 17.39 -1.35 -19.13
CA THR A 57 18.01 -0.09 -19.59
C THR A 57 17.37 0.48 -20.85
N GLU A 58 16.72 -0.35 -21.64
CA GLU A 58 16.07 0.06 -22.87
C GLU A 58 14.58 0.41 -22.64
N THR A 59 14.05 1.24 -23.50
CA THR A 59 12.64 1.60 -23.50
C THR A 59 11.79 0.50 -24.13
N ALA A 60 10.48 0.53 -23.86
CA ALA A 60 9.56 -0.41 -24.47
C ALA A 60 9.59 -0.31 -26.00
N PRO A 61 9.58 -1.45 -26.71
CA PRO A 61 9.60 -1.47 -28.18
C PRO A 61 8.29 -0.94 -28.74
N SER A 62 8.32 -0.53 -29.99
CA SER A 62 7.08 -0.23 -30.72
C SER A 62 6.24 -1.50 -30.92
N THR A 63 4.94 -1.33 -31.07
CA THR A 63 4.01 -2.46 -31.28
C THR A 63 4.39 -3.29 -32.51
N LEU A 64 4.91 -2.63 -33.56
CA LEU A 64 5.34 -3.29 -34.76
C LEU A 64 6.58 -4.16 -34.56
N GLU A 65 7.61 -3.61 -33.89
CA GLU A 65 8.83 -4.36 -33.56
C GLU A 65 8.53 -5.58 -32.68
N ALA A 66 7.69 -5.40 -31.68
CA ALA A 66 7.28 -6.50 -30.80
C ALA A 66 6.52 -7.60 -31.56
N MET A 67 5.64 -7.23 -32.50
CA MET A 67 4.92 -8.18 -33.34
C MET A 67 5.85 -8.94 -34.29
N LEU A 68 6.76 -8.24 -34.95
CA LEU A 68 7.73 -8.85 -35.88
C LEU A 68 8.64 -9.84 -35.16
N ALA A 69 9.22 -9.45 -34.02
CA ALA A 69 10.04 -10.33 -33.20
C ALA A 69 9.27 -11.59 -32.76
N LYS A 70 8.01 -11.43 -32.36
CA LYS A 70 7.16 -12.55 -31.97
C LYS A 70 6.87 -13.51 -33.15
N ILE A 71 6.62 -13.00 -34.35
CA ILE A 71 6.39 -13.82 -35.56
C ILE A 71 7.65 -14.57 -35.94
N ASN A 72 8.81 -13.93 -35.85
CA ASN A 72 10.11 -14.55 -36.18
C ASN A 72 10.62 -15.50 -35.08
N GLY A 73 9.97 -15.57 -33.92
CA GLY A 73 10.43 -16.37 -32.78
C GLY A 73 11.68 -15.83 -32.10
N GLU A 74 12.00 -14.55 -32.32
CA GLU A 74 13.14 -13.84 -31.74
C GLU A 74 12.81 -13.26 -30.38
N ILE A 75 13.86 -12.87 -29.62
CA ILE A 75 13.70 -12.11 -28.38
C ILE A 75 13.15 -10.74 -28.73
N ILE A 76 12.07 -10.33 -28.06
CA ILE A 76 11.48 -9.00 -28.27
C ILE A 76 12.50 -7.93 -27.87
N PRO A 77 12.90 -7.01 -28.77
CA PRO A 77 13.88 -5.98 -28.46
C PRO A 77 13.30 -4.96 -27.48
N GLY A 78 14.20 -4.23 -26.78
CA GLY A 78 13.80 -3.20 -25.82
C GLY A 78 13.52 -3.74 -24.42
N GLY A 79 12.97 -2.88 -23.56
CA GLY A 79 12.81 -3.17 -22.14
C GLY A 79 11.72 -2.38 -21.45
N ILE A 80 11.89 -2.16 -20.15
CA ILE A 80 10.91 -1.51 -19.25
C ILE A 80 11.45 -0.23 -18.60
N ALA A 81 12.58 0.32 -19.07
CA ALA A 81 13.22 1.49 -18.47
C ALA A 81 12.27 2.69 -18.33
N ASN A 82 11.45 2.94 -19.34
CA ASN A 82 10.42 3.99 -19.30
C ASN A 82 9.34 3.74 -18.22
N GLY A 83 8.97 2.49 -17.98
CA GLY A 83 8.04 2.11 -16.91
C GLY A 83 8.66 2.32 -15.54
N ILE A 84 9.93 1.92 -15.35
CA ILE A 84 10.66 2.10 -14.09
C ILE A 84 10.83 3.60 -13.78
N THR A 85 11.39 4.36 -14.72
CA THR A 85 11.65 5.80 -14.54
C THR A 85 10.36 6.58 -14.36
N GLY A 86 9.31 6.27 -15.13
CA GLY A 86 7.99 6.90 -15.00
C GLY A 86 7.37 6.62 -13.63
N THR A 87 7.42 5.39 -13.15
CA THR A 87 6.89 5.02 -11.83
C THR A 87 7.67 5.71 -10.72
N LEU A 88 9.01 5.71 -10.77
CA LEU A 88 9.83 6.40 -9.78
C LEU A 88 9.53 7.89 -9.74
N LEU A 89 9.43 8.54 -10.89
CA LEU A 89 9.09 9.96 -10.97
C LEU A 89 7.73 10.25 -10.35
N MET A 90 6.70 9.47 -10.72
CA MET A 90 5.35 9.64 -10.15
C MET A 90 5.32 9.43 -8.64
N VAL A 91 6.00 8.39 -8.14
CA VAL A 91 6.04 8.11 -6.69
C VAL A 91 6.77 9.20 -5.93
N VAL A 92 7.91 9.69 -6.44
CA VAL A 92 8.65 10.79 -5.80
C VAL A 92 7.80 12.05 -5.73
N LEU A 93 7.19 12.45 -6.84
CA LEU A 93 6.32 13.63 -6.86
C LEU A 93 5.11 13.48 -5.94
N ALA A 94 4.47 12.32 -5.93
CA ALA A 94 3.36 12.02 -5.02
C ALA A 94 3.81 12.09 -3.55
N SER A 95 4.98 11.53 -3.23
CA SER A 95 5.54 11.51 -1.88
C SER A 95 5.89 12.90 -1.36
N VAL A 96 6.43 13.77 -2.20
CA VAL A 96 6.72 15.17 -1.84
C VAL A 96 5.46 15.92 -1.40
N ILE A 97 4.30 15.58 -1.96
CA ILE A 97 3.02 16.18 -1.59
C ILE A 97 2.40 15.44 -0.38
N ALA A 98 2.31 14.13 -0.47
CA ALA A 98 1.52 13.32 0.47
C ALA A 98 2.21 13.12 1.83
N ILE A 99 3.54 12.97 1.86
CA ILE A 99 4.25 12.68 3.13
C ILE A 99 4.20 13.88 4.08
N PRO A 100 4.60 15.11 3.69
CA PRO A 100 4.54 16.23 4.63
C PRO A 100 3.12 16.54 5.10
N THR A 101 2.17 16.58 4.17
CA THR A 101 0.77 16.88 4.49
C THR A 101 0.13 15.79 5.34
N GLY A 102 0.41 14.52 5.05
CA GLY A 102 -0.08 13.38 5.80
C GLY A 102 0.48 13.30 7.23
N ILE A 103 1.78 13.53 7.40
CA ILE A 103 2.43 13.59 8.72
C ILE A 103 1.84 14.73 9.55
N MET A 104 1.72 15.93 8.97
CA MET A 104 1.13 17.08 9.68
C MET A 104 -0.32 16.79 10.09
N GLY A 105 -1.10 16.18 9.20
CA GLY A 105 -2.46 15.75 9.51
C GLY A 105 -2.52 14.73 10.64
N GLY A 106 -1.69 13.70 10.60
CA GLY A 106 -1.60 12.66 11.63
C GLY A 106 -1.15 13.19 13.01
N ILE A 107 -0.15 14.06 13.03
CA ILE A 107 0.27 14.78 14.27
C ILE A 107 -0.90 15.58 14.83
N TYR A 108 -1.58 16.36 13.99
CA TYR A 108 -2.73 17.15 14.44
C TYR A 108 -3.84 16.28 15.04
N LEU A 109 -4.16 15.15 14.40
CA LEU A 109 -5.17 14.20 14.89
C LEU A 109 -4.78 13.54 16.22
N SER A 110 -3.50 13.26 16.41
CA SER A 110 -2.98 12.70 17.68
C SER A 110 -3.03 13.71 18.81
N GLU A 111 -2.64 14.97 18.54
CA GLU A 111 -2.51 16.00 19.57
C GLU A 111 -3.84 16.69 19.92
N LYS A 112 -4.74 16.83 18.97
CA LYS A 112 -6.04 17.51 19.14
C LYS A 112 -7.23 16.63 18.75
N PRO A 113 -7.40 15.44 19.38
CA PRO A 113 -8.35 14.42 18.91
C PRO A 113 -9.83 14.82 18.99
N LYS A 114 -10.18 15.79 19.83
CA LYS A 114 -11.59 16.18 20.12
C LYS A 114 -12.07 17.43 19.39
N THR A 115 -11.26 18.00 18.48
CA THR A 115 -11.69 19.20 17.74
C THR A 115 -12.62 18.84 16.58
N LEU A 116 -13.49 19.78 16.20
CA LEU A 116 -14.35 19.61 15.01
C LEU A 116 -13.51 19.34 13.76
N PHE A 117 -12.39 20.03 13.61
CA PHE A 117 -11.48 19.85 12.48
C PHE A 117 -10.88 18.43 12.42
N SER A 118 -10.54 17.84 13.58
CA SER A 118 -10.10 16.46 13.65
C SER A 118 -11.17 15.47 13.22
N HIS A 119 -12.43 15.71 13.56
CA HIS A 119 -13.54 14.87 13.09
C HIS A 119 -13.71 14.97 11.57
N VAL A 120 -13.58 16.17 11.00
CA VAL A 120 -13.65 16.36 9.53
C VAL A 120 -12.51 15.64 8.84
N ILE A 121 -11.26 15.80 9.32
CA ILE A 121 -10.10 15.11 8.73
C ILE A 121 -10.29 13.59 8.78
N ARG A 122 -10.71 13.02 9.92
CA ARG A 122 -10.96 11.56 10.03
C ARG A 122 -12.04 11.12 9.07
N PHE A 123 -13.13 11.84 9.00
CA PHE A 123 -14.22 11.52 8.07
C PHE A 123 -13.74 11.52 6.61
N LEU A 124 -12.99 12.53 6.19
CA LEU A 124 -12.40 12.58 4.84
C LEU A 124 -11.40 11.46 4.60
N THR A 125 -10.57 11.16 5.59
CA THR A 125 -9.60 10.05 5.53
C THR A 125 -10.31 8.71 5.36
N ASP A 126 -11.38 8.46 6.12
CA ASP A 126 -12.18 7.23 6.05
C ASP A 126 -12.91 7.12 4.70
N LEU A 127 -13.45 8.22 4.18
CA LEU A 127 -14.05 8.27 2.84
C LEU A 127 -13.03 7.91 1.75
N LEU A 128 -11.84 8.51 1.80
CA LEU A 128 -10.81 8.25 0.79
C LEU A 128 -10.31 6.80 0.86
N GLN A 129 -10.17 6.22 2.06
CA GLN A 129 -9.78 4.81 2.21
C GLN A 129 -10.85 3.85 1.67
N GLY A 130 -12.13 4.19 1.81
CA GLY A 130 -13.24 3.41 1.28
C GLY A 130 -13.48 3.60 -0.22
N THR A 131 -12.84 4.60 -0.83
CA THR A 131 -13.08 4.93 -2.24
C THR A 131 -12.26 4.01 -3.15
N PRO A 132 -12.89 3.36 -4.16
CA PRO A 132 -12.15 2.58 -5.15
C PRO A 132 -11.12 3.45 -5.87
N SER A 133 -9.91 2.93 -6.07
CA SER A 133 -8.80 3.65 -6.74
C SER A 133 -9.14 4.17 -8.14
N ILE A 134 -10.04 3.46 -8.84
CA ILE A 134 -10.56 3.88 -10.16
C ILE A 134 -11.25 5.25 -10.06
N VAL A 135 -12.05 5.47 -9.02
CA VAL A 135 -12.77 6.75 -8.80
C VAL A 135 -11.76 7.88 -8.57
N ILE A 136 -10.73 7.63 -7.76
CA ILE A 136 -9.66 8.61 -7.52
C ILE A 136 -8.91 8.92 -8.82
N GLY A 137 -8.67 7.90 -9.65
CA GLY A 137 -8.07 8.08 -10.97
C GLY A 137 -8.92 8.98 -11.89
N ILE A 138 -10.25 8.80 -11.89
CA ILE A 138 -11.17 9.65 -12.66
C ILE A 138 -11.17 11.09 -12.14
N ILE A 139 -11.13 11.29 -10.82
CA ILE A 139 -11.04 12.64 -10.23
C ILE A 139 -9.72 13.32 -10.64
N ALA A 140 -8.61 12.63 -10.53
CA ALA A 140 -7.30 13.16 -10.94
C ALA A 140 -7.26 13.46 -12.44
N TYR A 141 -7.88 12.62 -13.27
CA TYR A 141 -8.07 12.89 -14.69
C TYR A 141 -8.84 14.20 -14.93
N ALA A 142 -9.99 14.36 -14.30
CA ALA A 142 -10.82 15.54 -14.44
C ALA A 142 -10.13 16.82 -13.94
N TRP A 143 -9.34 16.74 -12.88
CA TRP A 143 -8.68 17.90 -12.28
C TRP A 143 -7.36 18.29 -12.94
N VAL A 144 -6.65 17.33 -13.52
CA VAL A 144 -5.30 17.56 -14.05
C VAL A 144 -5.24 17.38 -15.57
N VAL A 145 -5.72 16.24 -16.08
CA VAL A 145 -5.59 15.93 -17.50
C VAL A 145 -6.49 16.81 -18.36
N VAL A 146 -7.75 16.99 -17.96
CA VAL A 146 -8.73 17.78 -18.73
C VAL A 146 -8.29 19.23 -18.85
N PRO A 147 -7.92 19.97 -17.77
CA PRO A 147 -7.48 21.35 -17.89
C PRO A 147 -6.17 21.51 -18.66
N LEU A 148 -5.24 20.55 -18.52
CA LEU A 148 -3.94 20.59 -19.21
C LEU A 148 -4.01 20.03 -20.63
N SER A 149 -5.13 19.41 -21.03
CA SER A 149 -5.33 18.71 -22.30
C SER A 149 -4.20 17.73 -22.65
N SER A 150 -3.53 17.18 -21.62
CA SER A 150 -2.36 16.32 -21.78
C SER A 150 -2.24 15.30 -20.64
N TYR A 151 -1.95 14.07 -21.01
CA TYR A 151 -1.54 13.05 -20.04
C TYR A 151 -0.11 13.34 -19.56
N SER A 152 0.10 13.30 -18.26
CA SER A 152 1.40 13.61 -17.67
C SER A 152 1.68 12.78 -16.40
N ALA A 153 2.97 12.66 -16.08
CA ALA A 153 3.38 12.08 -14.80
C ALA A 153 2.79 12.85 -13.59
N LEU A 154 2.54 14.16 -13.76
CA LEU A 154 1.90 14.99 -12.74
C LEU A 154 0.48 14.50 -12.42
N ALA A 155 -0.32 14.15 -13.43
CA ALA A 155 -1.68 13.63 -13.21
C ALA A 155 -1.67 12.31 -12.42
N GLY A 156 -0.76 11.40 -12.79
CA GLY A 156 -0.55 10.16 -12.04
C GLY A 156 -0.06 10.39 -10.61
N SER A 157 0.83 11.37 -10.41
CA SER A 157 1.34 11.74 -9.09
C SER A 157 0.26 12.32 -8.18
N VAL A 158 -0.65 13.13 -8.71
CA VAL A 158 -1.80 13.67 -7.95
C VAL A 158 -2.73 12.53 -7.52
N ALA A 159 -3.05 11.60 -8.41
CA ALA A 159 -3.86 10.43 -8.06
C ALA A 159 -3.21 9.59 -6.95
N LEU A 160 -1.91 9.32 -7.09
CA LEU A 160 -1.14 8.57 -6.08
C LEU A 160 -1.08 9.33 -4.74
N ALA A 161 -0.87 10.65 -4.76
CA ALA A 161 -0.84 11.46 -3.55
C ALA A 161 -2.17 11.39 -2.78
N ILE A 162 -3.31 11.48 -3.49
CA ILE A 162 -4.63 11.34 -2.88
C ILE A 162 -4.81 9.97 -2.22
N ILE A 163 -4.35 8.89 -2.86
CA ILE A 163 -4.42 7.53 -2.31
C ILE A 163 -3.49 7.34 -1.10
N MET A 164 -2.30 7.96 -1.13
CA MET A 164 -1.30 7.86 -0.06
C MET A 164 -1.68 8.66 1.19
N LEU A 165 -2.35 9.80 1.03
CA LEU A 165 -2.69 10.72 2.12
C LEU A 165 -3.39 10.04 3.31
N PRO A 166 -4.50 9.32 3.14
CA PRO A 166 -5.22 8.71 4.26
C PRO A 166 -4.39 7.65 4.98
N LEU A 167 -3.57 6.90 4.25
CA LEU A 167 -2.69 5.89 4.83
C LEU A 167 -1.64 6.53 5.74
N ILE A 168 -1.00 7.61 5.27
CA ILE A 168 0.05 8.32 6.03
C ILE A 168 -0.56 9.00 7.25
N ILE A 169 -1.72 9.67 7.11
CA ILE A 169 -2.42 10.31 8.22
C ILE A 169 -2.72 9.30 9.33
N ARG A 170 -3.32 8.15 8.97
CA ARG A 170 -3.69 7.10 9.93
C ARG A 170 -2.47 6.48 10.59
N SER A 171 -1.49 6.08 9.79
CA SER A 171 -0.26 5.48 10.32
C SER A 171 0.45 6.41 11.30
N THR A 172 0.55 7.70 10.98
CA THR A 172 1.16 8.70 11.86
C THR A 172 0.33 8.91 13.14
N GLU A 173 -1.00 9.05 13.03
CA GLU A 173 -1.88 9.19 14.19
C GLU A 173 -1.76 7.99 15.14
N GLU A 174 -1.81 6.77 14.60
CA GLU A 174 -1.74 5.54 15.38
C GLU A 174 -0.38 5.36 16.04
N THR A 175 0.71 5.60 15.31
CA THR A 175 2.07 5.53 15.85
C THR A 175 2.27 6.49 17.02
N LEU A 176 1.83 7.74 16.89
CA LEU A 176 1.95 8.73 17.95
C LEU A 176 1.07 8.42 19.16
N LYS A 177 -0.04 7.74 19.00
CA LYS A 177 -0.91 7.29 20.10
C LYS A 177 -0.32 6.11 20.89
N LEU A 178 0.58 5.33 20.30
CA LEU A 178 1.27 4.26 21.02
C LEU A 178 2.32 4.79 22.01
N LEU A 179 2.75 6.04 21.84
CA LEU A 179 3.74 6.66 22.74
C LEU A 179 3.09 7.01 24.08
N PRO A 180 3.62 6.51 25.21
CA PRO A 180 3.11 6.87 26.52
C PRO A 180 3.30 8.36 26.79
N PRO A 181 2.31 9.04 27.41
CA PRO A 181 2.37 10.47 27.73
C PRO A 181 3.62 10.86 28.51
N SER A 182 4.11 9.95 29.38
CA SER A 182 5.31 10.17 30.19
C SER A 182 6.57 10.45 29.38
N LEU A 183 6.71 9.91 28.18
CA LEU A 183 7.84 10.21 27.29
C LEU A 183 7.78 11.66 26.78
N LYS A 184 6.59 12.12 26.42
CA LYS A 184 6.39 13.51 26.00
C LYS A 184 6.67 14.49 27.15
N GLU A 185 6.17 14.18 28.34
CA GLU A 185 6.39 14.97 29.56
C GLU A 185 7.87 15.00 29.94
N ALA A 186 8.59 13.88 29.89
CA ALA A 186 10.02 13.82 30.16
C ALA A 186 10.83 14.68 29.18
N GLY A 187 10.50 14.65 27.88
CA GLY A 187 11.16 15.49 26.88
C GLY A 187 10.98 16.99 27.15
N VAL A 188 9.78 17.41 27.54
CA VAL A 188 9.50 18.80 27.91
C VAL A 188 10.20 19.18 29.23
N ALA A 189 10.24 18.28 30.22
CA ALA A 189 10.94 18.49 31.49
C ALA A 189 12.45 18.71 31.33
N LEU A 190 13.04 18.10 30.27
CA LEU A 190 14.45 18.33 29.89
C LEU A 190 14.66 19.63 29.10
N GLY A 191 13.65 20.49 28.97
CA GLY A 191 13.74 21.79 28.31
C GLY A 191 13.56 21.77 26.79
N ALA A 192 13.19 20.62 26.18
CA ALA A 192 12.88 20.56 24.77
C ALA A 192 11.53 21.22 24.48
N SER A 193 11.42 21.93 23.36
CA SER A 193 10.11 22.43 22.91
C SER A 193 9.17 21.27 22.57
N TYR A 194 7.89 21.43 22.85
CA TYR A 194 6.87 20.40 22.59
C TYR A 194 6.91 19.88 21.14
N THR A 195 7.05 20.80 20.18
CA THR A 195 7.19 20.46 18.76
C THR A 195 8.44 19.63 18.48
N SER A 196 9.56 19.96 19.14
CA SER A 196 10.81 19.22 18.99
C SER A 196 10.70 17.80 19.57
N VAL A 197 9.97 17.63 20.66
CA VAL A 197 9.69 16.31 21.26
C VAL A 197 8.89 15.46 20.28
N ILE A 198 7.80 15.99 19.73
CA ILE A 198 6.95 15.21 18.79
C ILE A 198 7.67 14.86 17.49
N LEU A 199 8.52 15.74 16.95
CA LEU A 199 9.23 15.49 15.70
C LEU A 199 10.45 14.58 15.84
N LYS A 200 10.96 14.36 17.08
CA LYS A 200 12.14 13.54 17.34
C LYS A 200 11.84 12.20 18.01
N LEU A 201 10.63 12.02 18.51
CA LEU A 201 10.10 10.73 18.97
C LEU A 201 9.58 9.88 17.80
#